data_0c3f1ba9fe637a9d1e1c5703604763f6
#
_entry.id   0c3f1ba9fe637a9d1e1c5703604763f6
#
_cell.length_a   1.000
_cell.length_b   1.000
_cell.length_c   1.000
_cell.angle_alpha   90.00
_cell.angle_beta   90.00
_cell.angle_gamma   90.00
#
_symmetry.space_group_name_H-M   'P 1'
#
loop_
_entity.id
_entity.type
_entity.pdbx_description
1 polymer ?
#
loop_
_entity_poly.entity_id
_entity_poly.type
_entity_poly.pdbx_seq_one_letter_code
_entity_poly.pdbx_strand_id
1 'polypeptide(L)'
;MMGTRSGSLDPSVITFIAEKENVSAEEMLKILNKESGLLGVSGVSSDDRDVCAAEQQGNHRAHLAHEMLYYQIAKTIGSYYFFFPAGIGENQPQLRETVCDYISCLGVEMDKEFNKKAKCGVTGTLSTPNSKIRVELIATNEELVIARDTKEIVEAL
;
A
#
# COMPACT_ATOMS: atom_id res chain seq x y z
N MET A 1 6.68 8.19 1.01
CA MET A 1 7.99 8.60 1.53
C MET A 1 8.57 9.66 0.60
N MET A 2 9.21 10.69 1.13
CA MET A 2 9.84 11.82 0.40
C MET A 2 11.24 12.06 0.97
N GLY A 3 11.90 13.16 0.60
CA GLY A 3 13.23 13.47 1.15
C GLY A 3 13.27 13.58 2.68
N THR A 4 12.43 14.44 3.27
CA THR A 4 12.32 14.61 4.73
C THR A 4 10.97 14.23 5.31
N ARG A 5 9.90 14.12 4.48
CA ARG A 5 8.55 13.81 4.95
C ARG A 5 8.29 12.31 4.92
N SER A 6 7.54 11.83 5.91
CA SER A 6 7.13 10.42 6.01
C SER A 6 6.30 9.96 4.81
N GLY A 7 5.45 10.83 4.26
CA GLY A 7 4.44 10.46 3.28
C GLY A 7 3.23 9.79 3.94
N SER A 8 2.59 8.87 3.23
CA SER A 8 1.40 8.17 3.72
C SER A 8 1.75 7.26 4.89
N LEU A 9 1.07 7.46 6.01
CA LEU A 9 1.14 6.65 7.23
C LEU A 9 -0.27 6.34 7.72
N ASP A 10 -0.41 5.26 8.44
CA ASP A 10 -1.61 4.99 9.22
C ASP A 10 -1.67 5.97 10.41
N PRO A 11 -2.79 6.69 10.61
CA PRO A 11 -2.93 7.62 11.74
C PRO A 11 -2.73 6.97 13.11
N SER A 12 -3.07 5.70 13.27
CA SER A 12 -2.93 4.96 14.52
C SER A 12 -1.45 4.78 14.91
N VAL A 13 -0.57 4.64 13.93
CA VAL A 13 0.88 4.54 14.16
C VAL A 13 1.42 5.84 14.75
N ILE A 14 0.90 6.99 14.32
CA ILE A 14 1.34 8.30 14.79
C ILE A 14 1.04 8.47 16.29
N THR A 15 -0.19 8.16 16.70
CA THR A 15 -0.60 8.25 18.10
C THR A 15 0.15 7.24 18.97
N PHE A 16 0.31 6.01 18.50
CA PHE A 16 1.06 4.98 19.20
C PHE A 16 2.53 5.39 19.46
N ILE A 17 3.19 5.93 18.44
CA ILE A 17 4.58 6.38 18.59
C ILE A 17 4.66 7.58 19.53
N ALA A 18 3.73 8.56 19.39
CA ALA A 18 3.70 9.73 20.24
C ALA A 18 3.57 9.37 21.71
N GLU A 19 2.69 8.43 22.05
CA GLU A 19 2.54 7.92 23.43
C GLU A 19 3.79 7.17 23.91
N LYS A 20 4.29 6.26 23.08
CA LYS A 20 5.44 5.41 23.45
C LYS A 20 6.72 6.20 23.69
N GLU A 21 6.99 7.17 22.84
CA GLU A 21 8.20 8.01 22.91
C GLU A 21 7.99 9.28 23.76
N ASN A 22 6.78 9.48 24.30
CA ASN A 22 6.37 10.66 25.07
C ASN A 22 6.66 11.98 24.34
N VAL A 23 6.27 12.03 23.07
CA VAL A 23 6.51 13.14 22.16
C VAL A 23 5.23 13.97 22.01
N SER A 24 5.34 15.29 22.11
CA SER A 24 4.21 16.20 21.89
C SER A 24 3.71 16.18 20.45
N ALA A 25 2.47 16.62 20.22
CA ALA A 25 1.91 16.70 18.88
C ALA A 25 2.73 17.63 17.95
N GLU A 26 3.31 18.71 18.49
CA GLU A 26 4.15 19.64 17.73
C GLU A 26 5.47 18.97 17.32
N GLU A 27 6.12 18.29 18.25
CA GLU A 27 7.34 17.54 17.95
C GLU A 27 7.09 16.39 16.97
N MET A 28 5.96 15.66 17.13
CA MET A 28 5.58 14.62 16.17
C MET A 28 5.39 15.20 14.76
N LEU A 29 4.73 16.34 14.64
CA LEU A 29 4.57 17.03 13.36
C LEU A 29 5.93 17.41 12.74
N LYS A 30 6.88 17.86 13.56
CA LYS A 30 8.24 18.15 13.11
C LYS A 30 8.95 16.90 12.62
N ILE A 31 8.89 15.80 13.37
CA ILE A 31 9.46 14.49 12.99
C ILE A 31 8.91 14.05 11.63
N LEU A 32 7.59 14.06 11.47
CA LEU A 32 6.93 13.59 10.24
C LEU A 32 7.25 14.44 9.01
N ASN A 33 7.52 15.74 9.19
CA ASN A 33 7.78 16.66 8.08
C ASN A 33 9.27 16.92 7.79
N LYS A 34 10.14 16.78 8.78
CA LYS A 34 11.53 17.24 8.67
C LYS A 34 12.58 16.17 8.94
N GLU A 35 12.22 15.10 9.65
CA GLU A 35 13.15 14.12 10.18
C GLU A 35 12.82 12.69 9.74
N SER A 36 11.87 12.55 8.81
CA SER A 36 11.41 11.28 8.23
C SER A 36 11.93 11.08 6.80
N GLY A 37 11.26 10.27 6.02
CA GLY A 37 11.56 10.04 4.61
C GLY A 37 12.92 9.40 4.35
N LEU A 38 13.58 9.78 3.26
CA LEU A 38 14.92 9.30 2.93
C LEU A 38 15.91 9.63 4.04
N LEU A 39 15.85 10.86 4.58
CA LEU A 39 16.70 11.27 5.69
C LEU A 39 16.51 10.37 6.91
N GLY A 40 15.28 10.17 7.35
CA GLY A 40 14.98 9.41 8.57
C GLY A 40 15.33 7.93 8.45
N VAL A 41 15.05 7.32 7.30
CA VAL A 41 15.34 5.89 7.07
C VAL A 41 16.83 5.67 6.84
N SER A 42 17.46 6.43 5.94
CA SER A 42 18.88 6.27 5.63
C SER A 42 19.80 6.71 6.78
N GLY A 43 19.40 7.76 7.50
CA GLY A 43 20.25 8.45 8.45
C GLY A 43 21.41 9.23 7.80
N VAL A 44 21.33 9.47 6.49
CA VAL A 44 22.40 10.10 5.69
C VAL A 44 21.97 11.49 5.23
N SER A 45 20.98 11.55 4.34
CA SER A 45 20.56 12.79 3.68
C SER A 45 19.11 12.72 3.20
N SER A 46 18.52 13.86 2.95
CA SER A 46 17.25 13.99 2.20
C SER A 46 17.46 14.03 0.69
N ASP A 47 18.70 14.20 0.24
CA ASP A 47 19.08 14.17 -1.17
C ASP A 47 19.38 12.75 -1.61
N ASP A 48 18.69 12.31 -2.65
CA ASP A 48 18.82 10.95 -3.20
C ASP A 48 20.24 10.63 -3.68
N ARG A 49 20.98 11.63 -4.17
CA ARG A 49 22.35 11.47 -4.64
C ARG A 49 23.32 11.06 -3.52
N ASP A 50 23.12 11.65 -2.33
CA ASP A 50 23.94 11.34 -1.15
C ASP A 50 23.60 9.94 -0.62
N VAL A 51 22.30 9.59 -0.63
CA VAL A 51 21.82 8.26 -0.22
C VAL A 51 22.35 7.20 -1.17
N CYS A 52 22.34 7.46 -2.49
CA CYS A 52 22.90 6.57 -3.50
C CYS A 52 24.43 6.36 -3.31
N ALA A 53 25.18 7.43 -3.04
CA ALA A 53 26.61 7.33 -2.77
C ALA A 53 26.90 6.49 -1.51
N ALA A 54 26.09 6.66 -0.46
CA ALA A 54 26.24 5.87 0.76
C ALA A 54 25.87 4.38 0.55
N GLU A 55 24.85 4.10 -0.23
CA GLU A 55 24.47 2.73 -0.61
C GLU A 55 25.61 2.02 -1.36
N GLN A 56 26.22 2.69 -2.35
CA GLN A 56 27.36 2.17 -3.10
C GLN A 56 28.57 1.86 -2.20
N GLN A 57 28.68 2.52 -1.05
CA GLN A 57 29.67 2.26 -0.01
C GLN A 57 29.26 1.16 0.97
N GLY A 58 28.14 0.49 0.75
CA GLY A 58 27.64 -0.61 1.57
C GLY A 58 26.80 -0.19 2.78
N ASN A 59 26.27 1.03 2.81
CA ASN A 59 25.39 1.47 3.88
C ASN A 59 24.01 0.78 3.78
N HIS A 60 23.72 -0.14 4.70
CA HIS A 60 22.49 -0.90 4.72
C HIS A 60 21.23 -0.06 4.89
N ARG A 61 21.28 1.04 5.66
CA ARG A 61 20.13 1.91 5.84
C ARG A 61 19.83 2.73 4.60
N ALA A 62 20.86 3.13 3.85
CA ALA A 62 20.71 3.80 2.56
C ALA A 62 20.03 2.86 1.55
N HIS A 63 20.49 1.60 1.48
CA HIS A 63 19.85 0.56 0.67
C HIS A 63 18.37 0.37 1.05
N LEU A 64 18.08 0.20 2.35
CA LEU A 64 16.70 0.06 2.82
C LEU A 64 15.83 1.26 2.45
N ALA A 65 16.36 2.49 2.54
CA ALA A 65 15.63 3.69 2.17
C ALA A 65 15.25 3.70 0.68
N HIS A 66 16.14 3.27 -0.21
CA HIS A 66 15.85 3.11 -1.63
C HIS A 66 14.85 2.00 -1.90
N GLU A 67 15.00 0.83 -1.30
CA GLU A 67 14.05 -0.28 -1.45
C GLU A 67 12.63 0.14 -1.03
N MET A 68 12.48 0.85 0.09
CA MET A 68 11.19 1.38 0.54
C MET A 68 10.62 2.41 -0.44
N LEU A 69 11.46 3.29 -1.00
CA LEU A 69 11.02 4.28 -1.99
C LEU A 69 10.56 3.60 -3.28
N TYR A 70 11.37 2.67 -3.81
CA TYR A 70 11.07 1.94 -5.05
C TYR A 70 9.82 1.08 -4.90
N TYR A 71 9.67 0.39 -3.76
CA TYR A 71 8.47 -0.37 -3.46
C TYR A 71 7.21 0.51 -3.41
N GLN A 72 7.30 1.69 -2.79
CA GLN A 72 6.18 2.63 -2.74
C GLN A 72 5.80 3.15 -4.13
N ILE A 73 6.78 3.45 -4.97
CA ILE A 73 6.56 3.85 -6.38
C ILE A 73 5.90 2.71 -7.15
N ALA A 74 6.46 1.50 -7.05
CA ALA A 74 5.91 0.32 -7.71
C ALA A 74 4.49 0.00 -7.24
N LYS A 75 4.21 0.11 -5.93
CA LYS A 75 2.88 -0.06 -5.35
C LYS A 75 1.89 0.99 -5.88
N THR A 76 2.32 2.25 -6.00
CA THR A 76 1.49 3.32 -6.55
C THR A 76 1.18 3.07 -8.02
N ILE A 77 2.17 2.68 -8.83
CA ILE A 77 1.98 2.30 -10.22
C ILE A 77 1.06 1.07 -10.32
N GLY A 78 1.29 0.06 -9.48
CA GLY A 78 0.48 -1.16 -9.41
C GLY A 78 -0.96 -0.91 -8.96
N SER A 79 -1.22 0.15 -8.21
CA SER A 79 -2.59 0.54 -7.84
C SER A 79 -3.43 1.02 -9.01
N TYR A 80 -2.82 1.32 -10.14
CA TYR A 80 -3.50 1.54 -11.43
C TYR A 80 -3.93 0.23 -12.11
N TYR A 81 -3.45 -0.94 -11.62
CA TYR A 81 -4.03 -2.25 -11.93
C TYR A 81 -5.09 -2.56 -10.88
N PHE A 82 -6.35 -2.40 -11.24
CA PHE A 82 -7.44 -2.43 -10.28
C PHE A 82 -7.79 -3.83 -9.81
N PHE A 83 -7.80 -4.02 -8.51
CA PHE A 83 -8.46 -5.14 -7.86
C PHE A 83 -9.31 -4.65 -6.68
N PHE A 84 -10.40 -5.34 -6.44
CA PHE A 84 -11.34 -5.05 -5.36
C PHE A 84 -11.25 -6.15 -4.30
N PRO A 85 -10.46 -5.94 -3.22
CA PRO A 85 -10.40 -6.85 -2.09
C PRO A 85 -11.34 -6.39 -0.97
N ALA A 86 -11.48 -7.27 0.03
CA ALA A 86 -12.22 -7.04 1.27
C ALA A 86 -13.72 -6.78 1.11
N GLY A 87 -14.43 -6.78 2.24
CA GLY A 87 -15.87 -6.79 2.30
C GLY A 87 -16.59 -5.71 1.48
N ILE A 88 -16.05 -4.48 1.43
CA ILE A 88 -16.64 -3.39 0.63
C ILE A 88 -16.43 -3.68 -0.86
N GLY A 89 -15.23 -4.03 -1.28
CA GLY A 89 -14.91 -4.35 -2.68
C GLY A 89 -15.67 -5.59 -3.15
N GLU A 90 -15.79 -6.61 -2.31
CA GLU A 90 -16.45 -7.86 -2.64
C GLU A 90 -17.98 -7.75 -2.71
N ASN A 91 -18.60 -6.95 -1.83
CA ASN A 91 -20.06 -6.98 -1.64
C ASN A 91 -20.81 -5.80 -2.27
N GLN A 92 -20.11 -4.83 -2.85
CA GLN A 92 -20.76 -3.65 -3.44
C GLN A 92 -20.53 -3.53 -4.96
N PRO A 93 -21.32 -4.24 -5.78
CA PRO A 93 -21.23 -4.13 -7.24
C PRO A 93 -21.34 -2.71 -7.77
N GLN A 94 -22.19 -1.88 -7.15
CA GLN A 94 -22.38 -0.50 -7.54
C GLN A 94 -21.11 0.33 -7.31
N LEU A 95 -20.41 0.14 -6.20
CA LEU A 95 -19.14 0.81 -5.95
C LEU A 95 -18.11 0.45 -7.02
N ARG A 96 -17.97 -0.83 -7.34
CA ARG A 96 -17.03 -1.28 -8.37
C ARG A 96 -17.35 -0.67 -9.74
N GLU A 97 -18.64 -0.65 -10.11
CA GLU A 97 -19.08 -0.04 -11.36
C GLU A 97 -18.76 1.46 -11.39
N THR A 98 -19.09 2.19 -10.34
CA THR A 98 -18.82 3.64 -10.25
C THR A 98 -17.33 3.95 -10.33
N VAL A 99 -16.48 3.19 -9.62
CA VAL A 99 -15.03 3.35 -9.67
C VAL A 99 -14.49 3.09 -11.06
N CYS A 100 -14.93 2.03 -11.72
CA CYS A 100 -14.52 1.72 -13.11
C CYS A 100 -14.99 2.79 -14.10
N ASP A 101 -16.17 3.36 -13.90
CA ASP A 101 -16.68 4.46 -14.74
C ASP A 101 -15.78 5.71 -14.61
N TYR A 102 -15.33 6.07 -13.40
CA TYR A 102 -14.39 7.19 -13.19
C TYR A 102 -13.05 7.02 -13.90
N ILE A 103 -12.61 5.79 -14.10
CA ILE A 103 -11.32 5.48 -14.72
C ILE A 103 -11.46 4.93 -16.15
N SER A 104 -12.66 5.00 -16.72
CA SER A 104 -12.94 4.54 -18.10
C SER A 104 -12.05 5.19 -19.16
N CYS A 105 -11.60 6.44 -18.89
CA CYS A 105 -10.63 7.15 -19.73
C CYS A 105 -9.27 6.42 -19.88
N LEU A 106 -8.96 5.51 -18.96
CA LEU A 106 -7.77 4.65 -19.03
C LEU A 106 -7.99 3.39 -19.88
N GLY A 107 -9.21 3.21 -20.42
CA GLY A 107 -9.58 2.06 -21.22
C GLY A 107 -10.07 0.86 -20.41
N VAL A 108 -10.58 1.10 -19.21
CA VAL A 108 -11.29 0.08 -18.42
C VAL A 108 -12.68 -0.15 -19.02
N GLU A 109 -12.99 -1.42 -19.30
CA GLU A 109 -14.33 -1.86 -19.67
C GLU A 109 -14.77 -2.97 -18.72
N MET A 110 -15.85 -2.71 -17.96
CA MET A 110 -16.36 -3.66 -16.98
C MET A 110 -17.41 -4.59 -17.58
N ASP A 111 -17.33 -5.88 -17.23
CA ASP A 111 -18.43 -6.84 -17.42
C ASP A 111 -19.49 -6.60 -16.34
N LYS A 112 -20.48 -5.77 -16.66
CA LYS A 112 -21.55 -5.38 -15.74
C LYS A 112 -22.43 -6.54 -15.30
N GLU A 113 -22.60 -7.55 -16.16
CA GLU A 113 -23.42 -8.72 -15.83
C GLU A 113 -22.70 -9.65 -14.84
N PHE A 114 -21.41 -9.89 -15.04
CA PHE A 114 -20.61 -10.63 -14.06
C PHE A 114 -20.47 -9.84 -12.77
N ASN A 115 -20.22 -8.53 -12.85
CA ASN A 115 -20.10 -7.66 -11.68
C ASN A 115 -21.33 -7.73 -10.75
N LYS A 116 -22.55 -7.70 -11.31
CA LYS A 116 -23.80 -7.79 -10.52
C LYS A 116 -23.94 -9.10 -9.77
N LYS A 117 -23.43 -10.18 -10.34
CA LYS A 117 -23.52 -11.54 -9.76
C LYS A 117 -22.39 -11.84 -8.79
N ALA A 118 -21.25 -11.19 -8.94
CA ALA A 118 -20.07 -11.41 -8.13
C ALA A 118 -20.23 -10.75 -6.75
N LYS A 119 -20.26 -11.58 -5.70
CA LYS A 119 -20.38 -11.18 -4.29
C LYS A 119 -19.35 -11.95 -3.46
N CYS A 120 -19.46 -11.81 -2.13
CA CYS A 120 -18.56 -12.40 -1.15
C CYS A 120 -18.11 -13.83 -1.51
N GLY A 121 -16.80 -14.05 -1.42
CA GLY A 121 -16.18 -15.36 -1.73
C GLY A 121 -15.97 -15.63 -3.22
N VAL A 122 -16.43 -14.74 -4.12
CA VAL A 122 -16.20 -14.88 -5.57
C VAL A 122 -14.90 -14.18 -5.95
N THR A 123 -13.99 -14.94 -6.55
CA THR A 123 -12.79 -14.38 -7.20
C THR A 123 -12.96 -14.49 -8.71
N GLY A 124 -12.60 -13.44 -9.44
CA GLY A 124 -12.68 -13.45 -10.91
C GLY A 124 -12.43 -12.11 -11.55
N THR A 125 -12.31 -12.15 -12.87
CA THR A 125 -12.07 -10.98 -13.71
C THR A 125 -13.37 -10.22 -13.94
N LEU A 126 -13.42 -8.97 -13.53
CA LEU A 126 -14.55 -8.06 -13.70
C LEU A 126 -14.51 -7.28 -15.02
N SER A 127 -13.36 -7.25 -15.69
CA SER A 127 -13.19 -6.56 -16.96
C SER A 127 -13.54 -7.45 -18.15
N THR A 128 -14.05 -6.82 -19.24
CA THR A 128 -14.28 -7.51 -20.52
C THR A 128 -12.95 -7.91 -21.18
N PRO A 129 -12.96 -8.85 -22.13
CA PRO A 129 -11.75 -9.17 -22.90
C PRO A 129 -11.18 -7.99 -23.71
N ASN A 130 -11.99 -6.97 -24.00
CA ASN A 130 -11.58 -5.77 -24.76
C ASN A 130 -10.98 -4.68 -23.87
N SER A 131 -11.11 -4.82 -22.56
CA SER A 131 -10.56 -3.85 -21.61
C SER A 131 -9.04 -3.78 -21.69
N LYS A 132 -8.49 -2.57 -21.77
CA LYS A 132 -7.03 -2.36 -21.77
C LYS A 132 -6.40 -2.64 -20.40
N ILE A 133 -7.20 -2.51 -19.35
CA ILE A 133 -6.78 -2.74 -17.97
C ILE A 133 -7.62 -3.88 -17.40
N ARG A 134 -6.95 -4.87 -16.86
CA ARG A 134 -7.58 -5.98 -16.18
C ARG A 134 -8.04 -5.55 -14.79
N VAL A 135 -9.31 -5.83 -14.47
CA VAL A 135 -9.93 -5.55 -13.18
C VAL A 135 -10.28 -6.88 -12.53
N GLU A 136 -9.80 -7.09 -11.33
CA GLU A 136 -10.00 -8.35 -10.60
C GLU A 136 -10.84 -8.12 -9.34
N LEU A 137 -11.72 -9.07 -9.08
CA LEU A 137 -12.33 -9.26 -7.76
C LEU A 137 -11.57 -10.37 -7.06
N ILE A 138 -11.03 -10.08 -5.88
CA ILE A 138 -10.24 -11.03 -5.11
C ILE A 138 -10.90 -11.20 -3.74
N ALA A 139 -11.41 -12.40 -3.49
CA ALA A 139 -11.93 -12.73 -2.18
C ALA A 139 -10.80 -12.77 -1.15
N THR A 140 -10.97 -12.03 -0.08
CA THR A 140 -10.02 -12.02 1.04
C THR A 140 -10.38 -13.09 2.06
N ASN A 141 -9.36 -13.72 2.63
CA ASN A 141 -9.51 -14.69 3.70
C ASN A 141 -8.51 -14.36 4.83
N GLU A 142 -8.85 -13.32 5.59
CA GLU A 142 -8.01 -12.86 6.70
C GLU A 142 -7.92 -13.90 7.83
N GLU A 143 -8.98 -14.65 8.05
CA GLU A 143 -9.02 -15.73 9.05
C GLU A 143 -8.00 -16.82 8.76
N LEU A 144 -7.80 -17.17 7.49
CA LEU A 144 -6.80 -18.16 7.09
C LEU A 144 -5.37 -17.68 7.34
N VAL A 145 -5.09 -16.38 7.12
CA VAL A 145 -3.77 -15.80 7.39
C VAL A 145 -3.49 -15.84 8.89
N ILE A 146 -4.44 -15.37 9.71
CA ILE A 146 -4.32 -15.41 11.18
C ILE A 146 -4.12 -16.86 11.67
N ALA A 147 -4.87 -17.81 11.13
CA ALA A 147 -4.73 -19.21 11.51
C ALA A 147 -3.36 -19.80 11.15
N ARG A 148 -2.80 -19.43 10.00
CA ARG A 148 -1.45 -19.86 9.58
C ARG A 148 -0.38 -19.27 10.48
N ASP A 149 -0.42 -17.95 10.71
CA ASP A 149 0.54 -17.25 11.55
C ASP A 149 0.49 -17.78 12.99
N THR A 150 -0.73 -17.99 13.52
CA THR A 150 -0.91 -18.60 14.86
C THR A 150 -0.30 -20.00 14.92
N LYS A 151 -0.52 -20.81 13.89
CA LYS A 151 0.06 -22.16 13.82
C LYS A 151 1.58 -22.12 13.82
N GLU A 152 2.19 -21.27 12.98
CA GLU A 152 3.65 -21.11 12.91
C GLU A 152 4.24 -20.68 14.25
N ILE A 153 3.60 -19.72 14.94
CA ILE A 153 4.04 -19.28 16.27
C ILE A 153 3.97 -20.42 17.28
N VAL A 154 2.87 -21.18 17.30
CA VAL A 154 2.70 -22.29 18.26
C VAL A 154 3.66 -23.45 17.97
N GLU A 155 3.95 -23.76 16.71
CA GLU A 155 4.91 -24.80 16.33
C GLU A 155 6.37 -24.40 16.60
N ALA A 156 6.65 -23.11 16.79
CA ALA A 156 7.97 -22.58 17.13
C ALA A 156 8.24 -22.47 18.64
N LEU A 157 7.24 -22.68 19.49
CA LEU A 157 7.33 -22.70 20.97
C LEU A 157 7.71 -24.08 21.48
#